data_233881d6ca01aeb96006607c8f37caa6
#
_entry.id   233881d6ca01aeb96006607c8f37caa6
#
_cell.length_a   1.000
_cell.length_b   1.000
_cell.length_c   1.000
_cell.angle_alpha   90.00
_cell.angle_beta   90.00
_cell.angle_gamma   90.00
#
_symmetry.space_group_name_H-M   'P 1'
#
loop_
_entity.id
_entity.type
_entity.pdbx_description
1 polymer ?
#
loop_
_entity_poly.entity_id
_entity_poly.type
_entity_poly.pdbx_seq_one_letter_code
_entity_poly.pdbx_strand_id
1 'polypeptide(L)'
;MSLSNQIKEYCNVKYKSIKVFRNEIEITVEKENLFKMVQFLKDNPSCLFDQLSDITAVDYPSKKNRYIIIYQFLSVTNNQRVRLLCPIKSDDVIPSVSKLYLSALWSERELWDMFGIYIDGHPDLRRILTDYGFEGHPLRKDFPLTGHTEVRYSEEQKKVISEPVKLEQNYRN
;
A
#
# COMPACT_ATOMS: atom_id res chain seq x y z
N MET A 1 21.70 -3.01 22.03
CA MET A 1 21.22 -1.71 21.47
C MET A 1 19.79 -1.89 21.01
N SER A 2 18.94 -0.86 21.12
CA SER A 2 17.60 -0.95 20.52
C SER A 2 17.69 -0.92 18.99
N LEU A 3 16.78 -1.61 18.28
CA LEU A 3 16.75 -1.62 16.81
C LEU A 3 16.69 -0.20 16.22
N SER A 4 15.97 0.72 16.86
CA SER A 4 15.93 2.12 16.43
C SER A 4 17.29 2.80 16.46
N ASN A 5 18.15 2.48 17.43
CA ASN A 5 19.51 3.00 17.49
C ASN A 5 20.40 2.34 16.43
N GLN A 6 20.25 1.04 16.21
CA GLN A 6 20.98 0.32 15.14
C GLN A 6 20.62 0.90 13.76
N ILE A 7 19.34 1.14 13.49
CA ILE A 7 18.92 1.76 12.22
C ILE A 7 19.53 3.17 12.08
N LYS A 8 19.54 3.99 13.15
CA LYS A 8 20.14 5.32 13.11
C LYS A 8 21.66 5.29 12.86
N GLU A 9 22.34 4.32 13.43
CA GLU A 9 23.80 4.19 13.35
C GLU A 9 24.27 3.61 12.00
N TYR A 10 23.59 2.55 11.53
CA TYR A 10 24.04 1.81 10.34
C TYR A 10 23.31 2.17 9.06
N CYS A 11 22.21 2.96 9.13
CA CYS A 11 21.45 3.35 7.96
C CYS A 11 22.14 4.50 7.21
N ASN A 12 22.69 4.21 6.05
CA ASN A 12 23.24 5.20 5.13
C ASN A 12 22.19 5.80 4.17
N VAL A 13 20.92 5.39 4.31
CA VAL A 13 19.82 5.86 3.48
C VAL A 13 19.13 7.03 4.16
N LYS A 14 18.88 8.10 3.40
CA LYS A 14 18.19 9.30 3.93
C LYS A 14 16.72 8.97 4.26
N TYR A 15 16.31 9.30 5.47
CA TYR A 15 14.93 9.20 5.96
C TYR A 15 14.47 10.53 6.57
N LYS A 16 13.15 10.74 6.69
CA LYS A 16 12.56 11.94 7.29
C LYS A 16 12.50 11.87 8.81
N SER A 17 12.03 10.75 9.34
CA SER A 17 11.87 10.55 10.78
C SER A 17 11.87 9.07 11.15
N ILE A 18 12.28 8.79 12.37
CA ILE A 18 12.10 7.50 13.04
C ILE A 18 11.34 7.76 14.33
N LYS A 19 10.23 7.08 14.53
CA LYS A 19 9.42 7.11 15.75
C LYS A 19 9.34 5.72 16.34
N VAL A 20 9.26 5.66 17.66
CA VAL A 20 9.02 4.40 18.38
C VAL A 20 7.78 4.59 19.24
N PHE A 21 6.79 3.72 19.04
CA PHE A 21 5.56 3.72 19.80
C PHE A 21 5.18 2.28 20.14
N ARG A 22 4.98 1.97 21.41
CA ARG A 22 4.64 0.62 21.92
C ARG A 22 5.57 -0.48 21.39
N ASN A 23 6.89 -0.20 21.36
CA ASN A 23 7.94 -1.08 20.80
C ASN A 23 7.85 -1.34 19.28
N GLU A 24 6.95 -0.69 18.57
CA GLU A 24 6.92 -0.69 17.12
C GLU A 24 7.71 0.50 16.58
N ILE A 25 8.48 0.26 15.52
CA ILE A 25 9.29 1.28 14.87
C ILE A 25 8.60 1.73 13.60
N GLU A 26 8.44 3.04 13.47
CA GLU A 26 7.90 3.70 12.29
C GLU A 26 9.00 4.56 11.65
N ILE A 27 9.29 4.31 10.38
CA ILE A 27 10.27 5.06 9.60
C ILE A 27 9.55 5.78 8.48
N THR A 28 9.72 7.10 8.36
CA THR A 28 9.18 7.86 7.24
C THR A 28 10.28 8.16 6.22
N VAL A 29 10.06 7.80 4.96
CA VAL A 29 11.00 8.02 3.85
C VAL A 29 10.35 8.77 2.70
N GLU A 30 11.18 9.37 1.85
CA GLU A 30 10.76 9.90 0.56
C GLU A 30 10.77 8.80 -0.51
N LYS A 31 9.95 8.95 -1.54
CA LYS A 31 9.81 7.95 -2.60
C LYS A 31 11.13 7.59 -3.30
N GLU A 32 12.04 8.58 -3.43
CA GLU A 32 13.34 8.41 -4.05
C GLU A 32 14.26 7.45 -3.26
N ASN A 33 14.05 7.37 -1.96
CA ASN A 33 14.84 6.52 -1.06
C ASN A 33 14.11 5.23 -0.67
N LEU A 34 12.86 5.04 -1.11
CA LEU A 34 12.02 3.92 -0.73
C LEU A 34 12.71 2.57 -1.00
N PHE A 35 13.09 2.32 -2.25
CA PHE A 35 13.71 1.05 -2.65
C PHE A 35 15.01 0.76 -1.86
N LYS A 36 15.87 1.78 -1.71
CA LYS A 36 17.13 1.65 -0.96
C LYS A 36 16.89 1.36 0.52
N MET A 37 15.86 1.98 1.12
CA MET A 37 15.50 1.73 2.52
C MET A 37 14.96 0.31 2.70
N VAL A 38 14.10 -0.15 1.81
CA VAL A 38 13.58 -1.52 1.82
C VAL A 38 14.70 -2.54 1.66
N GLN A 39 15.63 -2.29 0.74
CA GLN A 39 16.83 -3.12 0.55
C GLN A 39 17.70 -3.13 1.81
N PHE A 40 17.96 -1.96 2.42
CA PHE A 40 18.72 -1.87 3.68
C PHE A 40 18.09 -2.70 4.80
N LEU A 41 16.76 -2.58 4.98
CA LEU A 41 16.04 -3.34 6.02
C LEU A 41 16.15 -4.86 5.81
N LYS A 42 16.17 -5.31 4.54
CA LYS A 42 16.31 -6.71 4.20
C LYS A 42 17.73 -7.23 4.40
N ASP A 43 18.73 -6.54 3.82
CA ASP A 43 20.07 -7.05 3.66
C ASP A 43 20.99 -6.79 4.88
N ASN A 44 20.64 -5.82 5.75
CA ASN A 44 21.48 -5.49 6.89
C ASN A 44 21.43 -6.60 7.97
N PRO A 45 22.59 -7.16 8.39
CA PRO A 45 22.64 -8.24 9.38
C PRO A 45 22.02 -7.91 10.74
N SER A 46 21.96 -6.63 11.12
CA SER A 46 21.31 -6.18 12.35
C SER A 46 19.79 -6.04 12.24
N CYS A 47 19.27 -6.03 11.03
CA CYS A 47 17.84 -5.82 10.75
C CYS A 47 17.14 -7.12 10.34
N LEU A 48 17.58 -7.76 9.25
CA LEU A 48 17.09 -9.05 8.73
C LEU A 48 15.56 -9.09 8.64
N PHE A 49 14.95 -8.10 8.00
CA PHE A 49 13.51 -8.10 7.75
C PHE A 49 13.21 -8.98 6.53
N ASP A 50 13.10 -10.28 6.76
CA ASP A 50 12.95 -11.30 5.71
C ASP A 50 11.54 -11.35 5.13
N GLN A 51 10.55 -10.88 5.89
CA GLN A 51 9.15 -10.94 5.50
C GLN A 51 8.57 -9.54 5.30
N LEU A 52 8.05 -9.29 4.11
CA LEU A 52 7.10 -8.21 3.84
C LEU A 52 5.70 -8.76 4.06
N SER A 53 5.07 -8.33 5.15
CA SER A 53 3.77 -8.87 5.58
C SER A 53 2.63 -8.22 4.83
N ASP A 54 2.74 -6.93 4.50
CA ASP A 54 1.67 -6.19 3.83
C ASP A 54 2.17 -4.89 3.20
N ILE A 55 1.46 -4.42 2.15
CA ILE A 55 1.58 -3.09 1.58
C ILE A 55 0.17 -2.52 1.42
N THR A 56 -0.09 -1.38 2.04
CA THR A 56 -1.37 -0.68 1.93
C THR A 56 -1.19 0.82 1.84
N ALA A 57 -2.26 1.58 1.69
CA ALA A 57 -2.23 3.03 1.72
C ALA A 57 -3.36 3.64 2.54
N VAL A 58 -3.14 4.89 2.95
CA VAL A 58 -4.19 5.73 3.54
C VAL A 58 -4.35 6.97 2.68
N ASP A 59 -5.59 7.28 2.32
CA ASP A 59 -5.97 8.46 1.54
C ASP A 59 -6.34 9.63 2.45
N TYR A 60 -5.67 10.77 2.27
CA TYR A 60 -5.92 12.04 2.95
C TYR A 60 -6.19 13.15 1.91
N PRO A 61 -7.41 13.28 1.38
CA PRO A 61 -7.71 14.19 0.26
C PRO A 61 -7.31 15.65 0.50
N SER A 62 -7.33 16.11 1.76
CA SER A 62 -6.99 17.49 2.14
C SER A 62 -5.49 17.77 2.26
N LYS A 63 -4.64 16.73 2.23
CA LYS A 63 -3.19 16.91 2.39
C LYS A 63 -2.49 17.06 1.05
N LYS A 64 -1.38 17.84 1.02
CA LYS A 64 -0.51 17.96 -0.16
C LYS A 64 0.03 16.60 -0.62
N ASN A 65 0.49 15.77 0.30
CA ASN A 65 0.80 14.36 0.07
C ASN A 65 -0.45 13.57 0.40
N ARG A 66 -1.25 13.35 -0.63
CA ARG A 66 -2.57 12.73 -0.50
C ARG A 66 -2.50 11.32 0.05
N TYR A 67 -1.55 10.51 -0.43
CA TYR A 67 -1.41 9.13 0.00
C TYR A 67 -0.23 8.94 0.94
N ILE A 68 -0.40 8.07 1.94
CA ILE A 68 0.70 7.53 2.74
C ILE A 68 0.72 6.04 2.50
N ILE A 69 1.73 5.56 1.76
CA ILE A 69 1.91 4.13 1.55
C ILE A 69 2.61 3.56 2.77
N ILE A 70 2.14 2.40 3.20
CA ILE A 70 2.59 1.73 4.43
C ILE A 70 3.09 0.34 4.06
N TYR A 71 4.37 0.08 4.31
CA TYR A 71 4.98 -1.24 4.19
C TYR A 71 5.17 -1.82 5.58
N GLN A 72 4.71 -3.03 5.80
CA GLN A 72 4.81 -3.74 7.08
C GLN A 72 5.83 -4.86 6.96
N PHE A 73 6.92 -4.78 7.73
CA PHE A 73 7.98 -5.78 7.71
C PHE A 73 8.07 -6.53 9.03
N LEU A 74 8.42 -7.80 8.93
CA LEU A 74 8.70 -8.69 10.04
C LEU A 74 10.10 -9.31 9.86
N SER A 75 10.92 -9.17 10.90
CA SER A 75 12.13 -9.99 11.09
C SER A 75 11.76 -11.19 11.95
N VAL A 76 11.73 -12.36 11.37
CA VAL A 76 11.42 -13.60 12.09
C VAL A 76 12.58 -13.93 13.04
N THR A 77 13.82 -13.75 12.57
CA THR A 77 15.04 -14.02 13.35
C THR A 77 15.13 -13.16 14.59
N ASN A 78 14.83 -11.86 14.48
CA ASN A 78 14.95 -10.91 15.58
C ASN A 78 13.63 -10.70 16.34
N ASN A 79 12.52 -11.33 15.89
CA ASN A 79 11.16 -11.12 16.40
C ASN A 79 10.79 -9.64 16.53
N GLN A 80 11.04 -8.88 15.45
CA GLN A 80 10.85 -7.44 15.42
C GLN A 80 10.00 -7.02 14.22
N ARG A 81 9.24 -5.94 14.38
CA ARG A 81 8.42 -5.34 13.33
C ARG A 81 8.85 -3.91 13.06
N VAL A 82 8.77 -3.54 11.79
CA VAL A 82 9.01 -2.16 11.34
C VAL A 82 7.90 -1.78 10.37
N ARG A 83 7.42 -0.54 10.51
CA ARG A 83 6.49 0.08 9.58
C ARG A 83 7.23 1.18 8.82
N LEU A 84 7.26 1.08 7.50
CA LEU A 84 7.85 2.09 6.63
C LEU A 84 6.73 2.91 6.00
N LEU A 85 6.77 4.22 6.18
CA LEU A 85 5.79 5.16 5.64
C LEU A 85 6.41 5.94 4.48
N CYS A 86 5.70 5.99 3.35
CA CYS A 86 6.09 6.77 2.18
C CYS A 86 4.95 7.73 1.79
N PRO A 87 5.00 9.00 2.24
CA PRO A 87 4.04 10.00 1.82
C PRO A 87 4.27 10.42 0.37
N ILE A 88 3.24 10.34 -0.47
CA ILE A 88 3.28 10.67 -1.90
C ILE A 88 2.11 11.58 -2.30
N LYS A 89 2.27 12.29 -3.42
CA LYS A 89 1.20 13.03 -4.09
C LYS A 89 0.36 12.09 -4.96
N SER A 90 -0.79 12.59 -5.44
CA SER A 90 -1.69 11.82 -6.32
C SER A 90 -1.04 11.31 -7.59
N ASP A 91 -0.12 12.11 -8.16
CA ASP A 91 0.50 11.83 -9.46
C ASP A 91 1.89 11.20 -9.34
N ASP A 92 2.32 10.92 -8.11
CA ASP A 92 3.60 10.29 -7.87
C ASP A 92 3.59 8.82 -8.27
N VAL A 93 4.71 8.39 -8.82
CA VAL A 93 5.01 6.99 -9.15
C VAL A 93 6.01 6.47 -8.12
N ILE A 94 5.83 5.25 -7.68
CA ILE A 94 6.74 4.58 -6.72
C ILE A 94 7.45 3.39 -7.38
N PRO A 95 8.68 3.08 -6.98
CA PRO A 95 9.37 1.90 -7.48
C PRO A 95 8.79 0.63 -6.86
N SER A 96 8.66 -0.43 -7.67
CA SER A 96 8.29 -1.76 -7.20
C SER A 96 9.38 -2.36 -6.30
N VAL A 97 8.96 -3.01 -5.22
CA VAL A 97 9.85 -3.78 -4.34
C VAL A 97 9.74 -5.29 -4.58
N SER A 98 9.04 -5.71 -5.64
CA SER A 98 8.84 -7.13 -6.01
C SER A 98 10.14 -7.89 -6.27
N LYS A 99 11.21 -7.19 -6.69
CA LYS A 99 12.55 -7.78 -6.82
C LYS A 99 13.19 -8.17 -5.49
N LEU A 100 12.75 -7.54 -4.40
CA LEU A 100 13.23 -7.82 -3.04
C LEU A 100 12.33 -8.82 -2.32
N TYR A 101 11.00 -8.70 -2.48
CA TYR A 101 10.00 -9.54 -1.83
C TYR A 101 8.96 -10.01 -2.83
N LEU A 102 8.84 -11.32 -3.02
CA LEU A 102 7.86 -11.88 -3.94
C LEU A 102 6.39 -11.63 -3.50
N SER A 103 6.15 -11.49 -2.19
CA SER A 103 4.82 -11.11 -1.66
C SER A 103 4.34 -9.76 -2.19
N ALA A 104 5.26 -8.85 -2.52
CA ALA A 104 4.93 -7.54 -3.09
C ALA A 104 4.20 -7.65 -4.44
N LEU A 105 4.39 -8.72 -5.21
CA LEU A 105 3.70 -8.91 -6.50
C LEU A 105 2.18 -8.80 -6.39
N TRP A 106 1.61 -9.26 -5.28
CA TRP A 106 0.17 -9.23 -5.06
C TRP A 106 -0.27 -7.95 -4.34
N SER A 107 0.43 -7.57 -3.27
CA SER A 107 0.10 -6.38 -2.49
C SER A 107 0.27 -5.09 -3.29
N GLU A 108 1.23 -5.01 -4.20
CA GLU A 108 1.40 -3.86 -5.10
C GLU A 108 0.26 -3.79 -6.14
N ARG A 109 -0.23 -4.93 -6.65
CA ARG A 109 -1.42 -4.95 -7.51
C ARG A 109 -2.65 -4.48 -6.77
N GLU A 110 -2.84 -4.93 -5.51
CA GLU A 110 -3.92 -4.45 -4.65
C GLU A 110 -3.83 -2.95 -4.42
N LEU A 111 -2.64 -2.44 -4.11
CA LEU A 111 -2.40 -1.01 -3.93
C LEU A 111 -2.81 -0.20 -5.16
N TRP A 112 -2.42 -0.65 -6.35
CA TRP A 112 -2.83 -0.02 -7.59
C TRP A 112 -4.35 -0.15 -7.84
N ASP A 113 -4.92 -1.33 -7.65
CA ASP A 113 -6.33 -1.61 -7.91
C ASP A 113 -7.23 -0.75 -6.99
N MET A 114 -6.92 -0.69 -5.70
CA MET A 114 -7.75 -0.02 -4.69
C MET A 114 -7.55 1.51 -4.63
N PHE A 115 -6.33 2.00 -4.86
CA PHE A 115 -6.00 3.43 -4.71
C PHE A 115 -5.57 4.11 -6.01
N GLY A 116 -5.23 3.37 -7.06
CA GLY A 116 -4.73 3.89 -8.32
C GLY A 116 -3.31 4.44 -8.25
N ILE A 117 -2.51 3.99 -7.29
CA ILE A 117 -1.10 4.39 -7.16
C ILE A 117 -0.29 3.58 -8.16
N TYR A 118 0.37 4.26 -9.10
CA TYR A 118 1.17 3.59 -10.13
C TYR A 118 2.51 3.13 -9.58
N ILE A 119 2.91 1.90 -9.94
CA ILE A 119 4.12 1.23 -9.43
C ILE A 119 5.02 0.89 -10.61
N ASP A 120 6.13 1.62 -10.69
CA ASP A 120 7.11 1.44 -11.75
C ASP A 120 7.95 0.19 -11.56
N GLY A 121 8.18 -0.53 -12.66
CA GLY A 121 8.96 -1.77 -12.65
C GLY A 121 8.25 -2.99 -12.09
N HIS A 122 6.93 -2.91 -11.82
CA HIS A 122 6.13 -4.09 -11.49
C HIS A 122 5.93 -4.96 -12.75
N PRO A 123 6.18 -6.28 -12.70
CA PRO A 123 6.15 -7.12 -13.90
C PRO A 123 4.75 -7.35 -14.49
N ASP A 124 3.70 -7.26 -13.67
CA ASP A 124 2.32 -7.55 -14.08
C ASP A 124 1.33 -6.70 -13.28
N LEU A 125 1.27 -5.40 -13.57
CA LEU A 125 0.39 -4.45 -12.88
C LEU A 125 -1.01 -4.48 -13.49
N ARG A 126 -1.87 -5.33 -12.97
CA ARG A 126 -3.28 -5.47 -13.37
C ARG A 126 -4.19 -5.61 -12.15
N ARG A 127 -5.49 -5.39 -12.33
CA ARG A 127 -6.48 -5.53 -11.24
C ARG A 127 -6.44 -6.92 -10.61
N ILE A 128 -6.74 -6.99 -9.30
CA ILE A 128 -6.70 -8.24 -8.53
C ILE A 128 -7.99 -8.46 -7.72
N LEU A 129 -8.59 -7.42 -7.18
CA LEU A 129 -9.79 -7.50 -6.33
C LEU A 129 -11.05 -7.04 -7.05
N THR A 130 -10.93 -6.06 -7.95
CA THR A 130 -12.08 -5.59 -8.73
C THR A 130 -12.28 -6.42 -10.00
N ASP A 131 -13.51 -6.41 -10.52
CA ASP A 131 -13.88 -7.12 -11.75
C ASP A 131 -13.15 -6.58 -12.98
N TYR A 132 -13.11 -7.38 -14.05
CA TYR A 132 -12.64 -6.94 -15.36
C TYR A 132 -13.51 -5.78 -15.86
N GLY A 133 -12.87 -4.70 -16.29
CA GLY A 133 -13.58 -3.51 -16.75
C GLY A 133 -14.13 -2.61 -15.64
N PHE A 134 -13.82 -2.88 -14.36
CA PHE A 134 -14.19 -1.98 -13.27
C PHE A 134 -13.52 -0.61 -13.44
N GLU A 135 -14.31 0.46 -13.31
CA GLU A 135 -13.84 1.84 -13.44
C GLU A 135 -13.69 2.50 -12.07
N GLY A 136 -12.52 3.10 -11.84
CA GLY A 136 -12.17 3.79 -10.59
C GLY A 136 -11.37 2.92 -9.60
N HIS A 137 -11.24 3.43 -8.37
CA HIS A 137 -10.42 2.86 -7.29
C HIS A 137 -11.18 2.95 -5.97
N PRO A 138 -11.74 1.82 -5.48
CA PRO A 138 -12.78 1.83 -4.43
C PRO A 138 -12.34 2.36 -3.06
N LEU A 139 -11.04 2.31 -2.73
CA LEU A 139 -10.56 2.80 -1.42
C LEU A 139 -10.15 4.28 -1.41
N ARG A 140 -10.25 4.96 -2.55
CA ARG A 140 -10.15 6.43 -2.56
C ARG A 140 -11.32 7.06 -1.84
N LYS A 141 -11.08 8.12 -1.07
CA LYS A 141 -12.13 8.84 -0.34
C LYS A 141 -13.10 9.62 -1.25
N ASP A 142 -12.69 9.91 -2.48
CA ASP A 142 -13.53 10.53 -3.51
C ASP A 142 -14.32 9.52 -4.35
N PHE A 143 -14.14 8.21 -4.13
CA PHE A 143 -14.96 7.17 -4.76
C PHE A 143 -16.27 6.97 -3.95
N PRO A 144 -17.45 6.89 -4.62
CA PRO A 144 -18.73 6.72 -3.93
C PRO A 144 -18.79 5.39 -3.17
N LEU A 145 -19.33 5.40 -1.95
CA LEU A 145 -19.43 4.20 -1.11
C LEU A 145 -20.27 3.09 -1.77
N THR A 146 -21.33 3.45 -2.50
CA THR A 146 -22.19 2.50 -3.24
C THR A 146 -21.61 2.08 -4.59
N GLY A 147 -20.52 2.72 -5.05
CA GLY A 147 -20.05 2.57 -6.42
C GLY A 147 -20.95 3.27 -7.45
N HIS A 148 -20.71 2.98 -8.72
CA HIS A 148 -21.48 3.55 -9.85
C HIS A 148 -22.47 2.55 -10.44
N THR A 149 -22.17 1.26 -10.33
CA THR A 149 -22.97 0.16 -10.89
C THR A 149 -23.20 -0.91 -9.83
N GLU A 150 -24.34 -1.57 -9.93
CA GLU A 150 -24.68 -2.76 -9.17
C GLU A 150 -24.89 -3.95 -10.10
N VAL A 151 -24.69 -5.14 -9.55
CA VAL A 151 -24.78 -6.39 -10.31
C VAL A 151 -25.93 -7.21 -9.75
N ARG A 152 -26.86 -7.65 -10.64
CA ARG A 152 -27.94 -8.53 -10.27
C ARG A 152 -28.20 -9.60 -11.32
N TYR A 153 -28.80 -10.69 -10.89
CA TYR A 153 -29.26 -11.71 -11.82
C TYR A 153 -30.61 -11.31 -12.43
N SER A 154 -30.70 -11.34 -13.78
CA SER A 154 -31.94 -11.12 -14.52
C SER A 154 -32.61 -12.48 -14.84
N GLU A 155 -33.78 -12.71 -14.29
CA GLU A 155 -34.59 -13.90 -14.59
C GLU A 155 -35.04 -13.95 -16.05
N GLU A 156 -35.32 -12.79 -16.66
CA GLU A 156 -35.75 -12.70 -18.03
C GLU A 156 -34.63 -13.06 -19.01
N GLN A 157 -33.43 -12.51 -18.79
CA GLN A 157 -32.24 -12.74 -19.62
C GLN A 157 -31.42 -13.96 -19.25
N LYS A 158 -31.76 -14.64 -18.12
CA LYS A 158 -31.04 -15.78 -17.57
C LYS A 158 -29.54 -15.57 -17.42
N LYS A 159 -29.12 -14.33 -17.07
CA LYS A 159 -27.72 -13.93 -16.90
C LYS A 159 -27.56 -12.85 -15.84
N VAL A 160 -26.32 -12.69 -15.38
CA VAL A 160 -25.92 -11.54 -14.54
C VAL A 160 -25.83 -10.30 -15.42
N ILE A 161 -26.47 -9.22 -14.98
CA ILE A 161 -26.47 -7.91 -15.65
C ILE A 161 -25.89 -6.84 -14.69
N SER A 162 -25.22 -5.86 -15.27
CA SER A 162 -24.74 -4.68 -14.56
C SER A 162 -25.64 -3.49 -14.94
N GLU A 163 -26.10 -2.75 -13.93
CA GLU A 163 -26.95 -1.57 -14.13
C GLU A 163 -26.54 -0.44 -13.16
N PRO A 164 -26.89 0.82 -13.44
CA PRO A 164 -26.60 1.92 -12.52
C PRO A 164 -27.21 1.68 -11.14
N VAL A 165 -26.49 2.05 -10.09
CA VAL A 165 -26.94 1.91 -8.70
C VAL A 165 -28.26 2.66 -8.49
N LYS A 166 -29.29 1.97 -7.97
CA LYS A 166 -30.60 2.51 -7.63
C LYS A 166 -30.91 2.42 -6.12
N LEU A 167 -29.95 1.96 -5.33
CA LEU A 167 -30.12 1.77 -3.90
C LEU A 167 -30.26 3.11 -3.17
N GLU A 168 -31.40 3.32 -2.50
CA GLU A 168 -31.57 4.40 -1.54
C GLU A 168 -31.08 3.93 -0.17
N GLN A 169 -29.97 4.49 0.30
CA GLN A 169 -29.44 4.16 1.62
C GLN A 169 -29.26 5.42 2.46
N ASN A 170 -29.67 5.32 3.72
CA ASN A 170 -29.40 6.33 4.74
C ASN A 170 -28.10 5.98 5.46
N TYR A 171 -27.02 6.71 5.18
CA TYR A 171 -25.76 6.57 5.90
C TYR A 171 -25.79 7.36 7.20
N ARG A 172 -25.17 6.81 8.24
CA ARG A 172 -24.86 7.59 9.44
C ARG A 172 -23.73 8.56 9.11
N ASN A 173 -23.99 9.85 9.28
CA ASN A 173 -22.98 10.91 9.23
C ASN A 173 -22.20 10.98 10.54
#